data_e846bcad07b189cd2659c3ec2c986490
#
_entry.id   e846bcad07b189cd2659c3ec2c986490
#
_cell.length_a   1.000
_cell.length_b   1.000
_cell.length_c   1.000
_cell.angle_alpha   90.00
_cell.angle_beta   90.00
_cell.angle_gamma   90.00
#
_symmetry.space_group_name_H-M   'P 1'
#
loop_
_entity.id
_entity.type
_entity.pdbx_description
1 polymer ?
#
loop_
_entity_poly.entity_id
_entity_poly.type
_entity_poly.pdbx_seq_one_letter_code
_entity_poly.pdbx_strand_id
1 'polypeptide(L)'
;MRMISRRNLIEAGFAVAAGSVISLAAAAAEQTPKDFLDAIYKNYIGKNAKGLPLDKPATMRLFTPPLRKAIDDDSRRAAKRNEVPNLDGDPFVDAQDWDIKSFDISVQDKAPDKSTGTVKFDNDGDKKTITLDLVKSSDGWHIDEITTADGTLRKILSGK
;
A
#
# COMPACT_ATOMS: atom_id res chain seq x y z
N MET A 1 -18.44 -54.28 75.83
CA MET A 1 -19.62 -53.42 76.05
C MET A 1 -19.30 -52.02 75.48
N ARG A 2 -20.05 -51.62 74.44
CA ARG A 2 -20.15 -50.29 73.76
C ARG A 2 -18.80 -49.51 73.46
N MET A 3 -18.23 -49.55 72.27
CA MET A 3 -18.64 -48.92 70.98
C MET A 3 -19.06 -47.45 71.07
N ILE A 4 -18.28 -46.59 70.55
CA ILE A 4 -18.77 -45.44 69.78
C ILE A 4 -17.67 -45.05 68.75
N SER A 5 -18.08 -45.16 67.47
CA SER A 5 -17.37 -44.72 66.26
C SER A 5 -17.49 -43.23 66.10
N ARG A 6 -16.37 -42.56 65.75
CA ARG A 6 -16.43 -41.21 65.21
C ARG A 6 -15.82 -41.19 63.82
N ARG A 7 -16.71 -41.02 62.84
CA ARG A 7 -16.37 -40.73 61.44
C ARG A 7 -15.82 -39.34 61.32
N ASN A 8 -14.61 -39.19 60.86
CA ASN A 8 -14.08 -37.92 60.43
C ASN A 8 -14.41 -37.71 58.96
N LEU A 9 -15.22 -36.69 58.69
CA LEU A 9 -15.53 -36.19 57.38
C LEU A 9 -14.33 -35.28 56.92
N ILE A 10 -13.67 -35.68 55.85
CA ILE A 10 -12.65 -34.87 55.21
C ILE A 10 -13.36 -34.11 54.07
N GLU A 11 -13.53 -32.82 54.27
CA GLU A 11 -13.97 -31.93 53.18
C GLU A 11 -12.77 -31.62 52.28
N ALA A 12 -12.84 -32.11 51.05
CA ALA A 12 -11.89 -31.77 50.02
C ALA A 12 -12.33 -30.45 49.34
N GLY A 13 -11.64 -29.36 49.69
CA GLY A 13 -11.82 -28.07 49.01
C GLY A 13 -11.24 -28.12 47.60
N PHE A 14 -12.06 -28.02 46.57
CA PHE A 14 -11.64 -27.81 45.20
C PHE A 14 -11.30 -26.31 45.01
N ALA A 15 -10.03 -25.99 44.92
CA ALA A 15 -9.55 -24.65 44.47
C ALA A 15 -9.59 -24.63 42.96
N VAL A 16 -10.58 -23.93 42.38
CA VAL A 16 -10.62 -23.61 40.94
C VAL A 16 -9.65 -22.45 40.70
N ALA A 17 -8.47 -22.74 40.17
CA ALA A 17 -7.56 -21.74 39.65
C ALA A 17 -8.11 -21.25 38.30
N ALA A 18 -8.74 -20.07 38.30
CA ALA A 18 -9.10 -19.37 37.07
C ALA A 18 -7.83 -18.85 36.42
N GLY A 19 -7.27 -19.62 35.48
CA GLY A 19 -6.18 -19.19 34.62
C GLY A 19 -6.68 -18.15 33.63
N SER A 20 -6.33 -16.88 33.85
CA SER A 20 -6.53 -15.80 32.86
C SER A 20 -5.62 -16.06 31.68
N VAL A 21 -6.14 -16.59 30.58
CA VAL A 21 -5.48 -16.62 29.28
C VAL A 21 -5.47 -15.20 28.73
N ILE A 22 -4.34 -14.50 28.93
CA ILE A 22 -4.06 -13.24 28.24
C ILE A 22 -3.76 -13.65 26.78
N SER A 23 -4.76 -13.56 25.91
CA SER A 23 -4.55 -13.62 24.46
C SER A 23 -3.76 -12.38 24.05
N LEU A 24 -2.44 -12.52 23.89
CA LEU A 24 -1.65 -11.56 23.14
C LEU A 24 -2.06 -11.72 21.66
N ALA A 25 -3.07 -10.97 21.25
CA ALA A 25 -3.30 -10.71 19.84
C ALA A 25 -2.09 -9.90 19.37
N ALA A 26 -1.15 -10.55 18.67
CA ALA A 26 -0.12 -9.84 17.93
C ALA A 26 -0.86 -8.97 16.91
N ALA A 27 -1.00 -7.68 17.22
CA ALA A 27 -1.46 -6.70 16.24
C ALA A 27 -0.43 -6.76 15.10
N ALA A 28 -0.82 -7.25 13.94
CA ALA A 28 -0.02 -7.12 12.75
C ALA A 28 0.33 -5.63 12.61
N ALA A 29 1.62 -5.31 12.59
CA ALA A 29 2.05 -3.91 12.48
C ALA A 29 1.37 -3.31 11.25
N GLU A 30 0.63 -2.23 11.47
CA GLU A 30 -0.11 -1.59 10.40
C GLU A 30 0.91 -1.01 9.40
N GLN A 31 0.71 -1.30 8.10
CA GLN A 31 1.59 -0.85 7.03
C GLN A 31 1.71 0.68 7.06
N THR A 32 2.94 1.20 7.14
CA THR A 32 3.19 2.64 7.05
C THR A 32 3.08 3.12 5.60
N PRO A 33 2.85 4.43 5.35
CA PRO A 33 2.89 4.97 3.99
C PRO A 33 4.24 4.73 3.31
N LYS A 34 5.35 4.74 4.09
CA LYS A 34 6.67 4.44 3.55
C LYS A 34 6.79 2.98 3.12
N ASP A 35 6.34 2.02 3.93
CA ASP A 35 6.36 0.60 3.57
C ASP A 35 5.51 0.32 2.31
N PHE A 36 4.40 1.04 2.17
CA PHE A 36 3.55 0.97 0.97
C PHE A 36 4.32 1.42 -0.28
N LEU A 37 5.02 2.55 -0.21
CA LEU A 37 5.84 3.05 -1.32
C LEU A 37 7.06 2.15 -1.58
N ASP A 38 7.77 1.69 -0.55
CA ASP A 38 8.88 0.75 -0.69
C ASP A 38 8.43 -0.54 -1.41
N ALA A 39 7.22 -1.03 -1.11
CA ALA A 39 6.65 -2.20 -1.78
C ALA A 39 6.34 -1.96 -3.27
N ILE A 40 5.97 -0.75 -3.66
CA ILE A 40 5.76 -0.35 -5.06
C ILE A 40 7.11 -0.27 -5.78
N TYR A 41 8.03 0.54 -5.27
CA TYR A 41 9.26 0.91 -5.98
C TYR A 41 10.29 -0.20 -6.08
N LYS A 42 10.27 -1.21 -5.19
CA LYS A 42 11.10 -2.42 -5.33
C LYS A 42 10.89 -3.17 -6.65
N ASN A 43 9.74 -2.99 -7.31
CA ASN A 43 9.45 -3.62 -8.59
C ASN A 43 10.18 -2.97 -9.77
N TYR A 44 10.86 -1.84 -9.54
CA TYR A 44 11.56 -1.05 -10.56
C TYR A 44 13.07 -1.14 -10.47
N ILE A 45 13.62 -1.87 -9.48
CA ILE A 45 15.07 -2.02 -9.27
C ILE A 45 15.58 -3.32 -9.87
N GLY A 46 16.66 -3.23 -10.62
CA GLY A 46 17.42 -4.38 -11.13
C GLY A 46 17.12 -4.73 -12.58
N LYS A 47 18.04 -5.50 -13.18
CA LYS A 47 18.07 -5.86 -14.62
C LYS A 47 16.79 -6.50 -15.17
N ASN A 48 15.99 -7.13 -14.31
CA ASN A 48 14.78 -7.85 -14.70
C ASN A 48 13.53 -7.23 -14.10
N ALA A 49 13.62 -5.99 -13.63
CA ALA A 49 12.49 -5.25 -13.09
C ALA A 49 11.42 -5.07 -14.17
N LYS A 50 10.19 -5.50 -13.85
CA LYS A 50 9.06 -5.45 -14.79
C LYS A 50 8.12 -4.27 -14.54
N GLY A 51 8.39 -3.50 -13.46
CA GLY A 51 7.48 -2.46 -13.00
C GLY A 51 6.12 -3.00 -12.58
N LEU A 52 5.14 -2.13 -12.60
CA LEU A 52 3.76 -2.42 -12.23
C LEU A 52 2.80 -2.06 -13.39
N PRO A 53 2.57 -2.98 -14.35
CA PRO A 53 1.71 -2.70 -15.50
C PRO A 53 0.30 -2.33 -15.09
N LEU A 54 -0.25 -1.24 -15.66
CA LEU A 54 -1.58 -0.71 -15.33
C LEU A 54 -2.74 -1.58 -15.85
N ASP A 55 -2.48 -2.54 -16.73
CA ASP A 55 -3.45 -3.53 -17.17
C ASP A 55 -3.72 -4.64 -16.14
N LYS A 56 -2.95 -4.69 -15.06
CA LYS A 56 -3.09 -5.70 -14.01
C LYS A 56 -4.02 -5.24 -12.90
N PRO A 57 -5.02 -6.05 -12.52
CA PRO A 57 -5.94 -5.72 -11.42
C PRO A 57 -5.23 -5.46 -10.08
N ALA A 58 -4.09 -6.12 -9.84
CA ALA A 58 -3.30 -5.90 -8.64
C ALA A 58 -2.70 -4.49 -8.59
N THR A 59 -2.16 -4.00 -9.71
CA THR A 59 -1.64 -2.63 -9.83
C THR A 59 -2.76 -1.61 -9.68
N MET A 60 -3.90 -1.84 -10.34
CA MET A 60 -5.03 -0.93 -10.27
C MET A 60 -5.62 -0.77 -8.86
N ARG A 61 -5.45 -1.77 -7.98
CA ARG A 61 -5.87 -1.66 -6.57
C ARG A 61 -5.01 -0.71 -5.75
N LEU A 62 -3.83 -0.35 -6.21
CA LEU A 62 -2.98 0.63 -5.54
C LEU A 62 -3.58 2.05 -5.60
N PHE A 63 -4.48 2.31 -6.53
CA PHE A 63 -5.10 3.62 -6.74
C PHE A 63 -6.46 3.73 -6.06
N THR A 64 -6.83 4.94 -5.63
CA THR A 64 -8.20 5.23 -5.18
C THR A 64 -9.20 4.96 -6.30
N PRO A 65 -10.46 4.60 -5.99
CA PRO A 65 -11.48 4.33 -7.01
C PRO A 65 -11.65 5.46 -8.04
N PRO A 66 -11.62 6.77 -7.66
CA PRO A 66 -11.71 7.85 -8.63
C PRO A 66 -10.52 7.91 -9.60
N LEU A 67 -9.28 7.72 -9.10
CA LEU A 67 -8.09 7.76 -9.94
C LEU A 67 -8.03 6.54 -10.86
N ARG A 68 -8.35 5.35 -10.35
CA ARG A 68 -8.48 4.13 -11.14
C ARG A 68 -9.46 4.32 -12.31
N LYS A 69 -10.64 4.89 -12.01
CA LYS A 69 -11.64 5.19 -13.04
C LYS A 69 -11.09 6.14 -14.11
N ALA A 70 -10.32 7.16 -13.73
CA ALA A 70 -9.73 8.09 -14.69
C ALA A 70 -8.72 7.40 -15.62
N ILE A 71 -7.90 6.49 -15.11
CA ILE A 71 -6.95 5.67 -15.89
C ILE A 71 -7.71 4.78 -16.88
N ASP A 72 -8.74 4.06 -16.40
CA ASP A 72 -9.58 3.20 -17.27
C ASP A 72 -10.31 4.01 -18.33
N ASP A 73 -10.81 5.21 -18.00
CA ASP A 73 -11.51 6.07 -18.94
C ASP A 73 -10.58 6.58 -20.05
N ASP A 74 -9.32 6.92 -19.74
CA ASP A 74 -8.33 7.33 -20.73
C ASP A 74 -8.05 6.21 -21.72
N SER A 75 -7.72 5.02 -21.23
CA SER A 75 -7.48 3.85 -22.07
C SER A 75 -8.70 3.52 -22.97
N ARG A 76 -9.92 3.61 -22.42
CA ARG A 76 -11.15 3.37 -23.20
C ARG A 76 -11.43 4.44 -24.25
N ARG A 77 -11.13 5.71 -23.95
CA ARG A 77 -11.26 6.81 -24.94
C ARG A 77 -10.31 6.61 -26.12
N ALA A 78 -9.04 6.30 -25.82
CA ALA A 78 -8.02 6.02 -26.82
C ALA A 78 -8.41 4.84 -27.71
N ALA A 79 -8.82 3.72 -27.12
CA ALA A 79 -9.27 2.53 -27.86
C ALA A 79 -10.44 2.82 -28.81
N LYS A 80 -11.44 3.62 -28.38
CA LYS A 80 -12.58 4.01 -29.20
C LYS A 80 -12.20 4.87 -30.43
N ARG A 81 -11.08 5.62 -30.32
CA ARG A 81 -10.58 6.49 -31.40
C ARG A 81 -9.48 5.85 -32.22
N ASN A 82 -9.03 4.66 -31.80
CA ASN A 82 -7.84 4.00 -32.35
C ASN A 82 -6.58 4.89 -32.22
N GLU A 83 -6.45 5.52 -31.06
CA GLU A 83 -5.35 6.42 -30.67
C GLU A 83 -4.58 5.83 -29.50
N VAL A 84 -3.40 6.42 -29.20
CA VAL A 84 -2.63 6.14 -27.98
C VAL A 84 -3.31 6.86 -26.81
N PRO A 85 -3.37 6.26 -25.61
CA PRO A 85 -3.83 6.95 -24.39
C PRO A 85 -3.01 8.22 -24.09
N ASN A 86 -3.61 9.18 -23.39
CA ASN A 86 -2.87 10.37 -22.96
C ASN A 86 -1.77 10.00 -21.96
N LEU A 87 -1.99 8.97 -21.14
CA LEU A 87 -0.93 8.38 -20.33
C LEU A 87 -0.10 7.42 -21.17
N ASP A 88 0.98 7.91 -21.71
CA ASP A 88 1.92 7.17 -22.56
C ASP A 88 3.23 6.90 -21.79
N GLY A 89 3.17 6.00 -20.82
CA GLY A 89 4.31 5.62 -19.98
C GLY A 89 3.88 5.12 -18.61
N ASP A 90 4.86 4.70 -17.82
CA ASP A 90 4.63 4.26 -16.45
C ASP A 90 4.65 5.46 -15.49
N PRO A 91 3.54 5.80 -14.83
CA PRO A 91 3.45 6.97 -13.98
C PRO A 91 4.30 6.89 -12.71
N PHE A 92 4.74 5.71 -12.31
CA PHE A 92 5.60 5.54 -11.13
C PHE A 92 7.05 5.97 -11.39
N VAL A 93 7.49 5.96 -12.64
CA VAL A 93 8.86 6.33 -13.04
C VAL A 93 8.91 7.44 -14.07
N ASP A 94 7.75 7.92 -14.54
CA ASP A 94 7.66 8.99 -15.54
C ASP A 94 8.50 8.68 -16.78
N ALA A 95 8.38 7.44 -17.28
CA ALA A 95 9.16 6.94 -18.41
C ALA A 95 8.50 5.69 -19.03
N GLN A 96 8.86 5.37 -20.28
CA GLN A 96 8.50 4.11 -20.93
C GLN A 96 9.50 2.99 -20.63
N ASP A 97 10.78 3.37 -20.48
CA ASP A 97 11.89 2.47 -20.15
C ASP A 97 12.66 3.00 -18.94
N TRP A 98 13.30 2.11 -18.16
CA TRP A 98 14.08 2.51 -17.01
C TRP A 98 15.28 1.60 -16.73
N ASP A 99 16.36 2.19 -16.19
CA ASP A 99 17.49 1.52 -15.55
C ASP A 99 17.79 2.20 -14.21
N ILE A 100 17.02 1.84 -13.19
CA ILE A 100 17.05 2.48 -11.88
C ILE A 100 17.78 1.58 -10.89
N LYS A 101 18.78 2.15 -10.18
CA LYS A 101 19.61 1.42 -9.22
C LYS A 101 19.08 1.52 -7.80
N SER A 102 18.49 2.67 -7.46
CA SER A 102 17.98 2.94 -6.11
C SER A 102 16.95 4.05 -6.11
N PHE A 103 16.14 4.10 -5.07
CA PHE A 103 15.17 5.16 -4.79
C PHE A 103 15.45 5.79 -3.43
N ASP A 104 15.32 7.11 -3.36
CA ASP A 104 15.23 7.86 -2.10
C ASP A 104 13.75 8.20 -1.86
N ILE A 105 13.17 7.58 -0.83
CA ILE A 105 11.75 7.70 -0.50
C ILE A 105 11.60 8.42 0.83
N SER A 106 10.97 9.58 0.81
CA SER A 106 10.56 10.34 1.98
C SER A 106 9.04 10.47 2.05
N VAL A 107 8.49 10.55 3.26
CA VAL A 107 7.05 10.67 3.50
C VAL A 107 6.79 11.81 4.47
N GLN A 108 5.76 12.58 4.19
CA GLN A 108 5.23 13.61 5.07
C GLN A 108 3.76 13.32 5.38
N ASP A 109 3.46 13.05 6.63
CA ASP A 109 2.08 12.89 7.08
C ASP A 109 1.36 14.25 7.09
N LYS A 110 0.17 14.28 6.50
CA LYS A 110 -0.69 15.47 6.42
C LYS A 110 -1.88 15.37 7.40
N ALA A 111 -2.35 14.15 7.62
CA ALA A 111 -3.42 13.80 8.55
C ALA A 111 -3.29 12.30 8.91
N PRO A 112 -4.04 11.77 9.88
CA PRO A 112 -3.98 10.36 10.25
C PRO A 112 -4.26 9.38 9.09
N ASP A 113 -5.02 9.83 8.10
CA ASP A 113 -5.42 9.07 6.91
C ASP A 113 -4.86 9.63 5.60
N LYS A 114 -3.91 10.59 5.66
CA LYS A 114 -3.34 11.25 4.49
C LYS A 114 -1.85 11.48 4.65
N SER A 115 -1.09 11.12 3.62
CA SER A 115 0.35 11.35 3.55
C SER A 115 0.76 11.75 2.13
N THR A 116 1.87 12.45 2.00
CA THR A 116 2.50 12.72 0.72
C THR A 116 3.87 12.05 0.69
N GLY A 117 4.07 11.15 -0.25
CA GLY A 117 5.36 10.54 -0.54
C GLY A 117 6.11 11.30 -1.62
N THR A 118 7.41 11.47 -1.44
CA THR A 118 8.32 11.99 -2.47
C THR A 118 9.37 10.94 -2.77
N VAL A 119 9.49 10.57 -4.04
CA VAL A 119 10.41 9.54 -4.53
C VAL A 119 11.37 10.19 -5.51
N LYS A 120 12.67 10.10 -5.21
CA LYS A 120 13.74 10.62 -6.06
C LYS A 120 14.61 9.49 -6.54
N PHE A 121 15.00 9.53 -7.79
CA PHE A 121 15.90 8.55 -8.39
C PHE A 121 16.61 9.11 -9.62
N ASP A 122 17.58 8.34 -10.09
CA ASP A 122 18.28 8.58 -11.35
C ASP A 122 17.86 7.45 -12.31
N ASN A 123 17.34 7.84 -13.46
CA ASN A 123 17.00 6.94 -14.55
C ASN A 123 17.98 7.15 -15.69
N ASP A 124 19.10 6.39 -15.71
CA ASP A 124 20.15 6.47 -16.71
C ASP A 124 20.68 7.90 -16.93
N GLY A 125 20.91 8.63 -15.83
CA GLY A 125 21.40 10.02 -15.82
C GLY A 125 20.30 11.09 -15.78
N ASP A 126 19.04 10.72 -15.98
CA ASP A 126 17.90 11.63 -15.85
C ASP A 126 17.33 11.60 -14.42
N LYS A 127 17.49 12.72 -13.70
CA LYS A 127 17.02 12.85 -12.30
C LYS A 127 15.52 13.09 -12.27
N LYS A 128 14.79 12.13 -11.73
CA LYS A 128 13.33 12.18 -11.56
C LYS A 128 12.94 12.47 -10.12
N THR A 129 11.83 13.17 -9.97
CA THR A 129 11.12 13.35 -8.69
C THR A 129 9.65 13.12 -8.93
N ILE A 130 9.11 12.11 -8.25
CA ILE A 130 7.70 11.77 -8.29
C ILE A 130 7.09 12.07 -6.92
N THR A 131 5.96 12.75 -6.89
CA THR A 131 5.19 13.00 -5.67
C THR A 131 3.90 12.20 -5.72
N LEU A 132 3.58 11.46 -4.64
CA LEU A 132 2.38 10.65 -4.54
C LEU A 132 1.56 11.11 -3.34
N ASP A 133 0.34 11.55 -3.58
CA ASP A 133 -0.63 11.79 -2.53
C ASP A 133 -1.31 10.46 -2.16
N LEU A 134 -1.24 10.12 -0.89
CA LEU A 134 -1.71 8.86 -0.33
C LEU A 134 -2.91 9.08 0.58
N VAL A 135 -3.89 8.21 0.47
CA VAL A 135 -5.08 8.18 1.33
C VAL A 135 -5.23 6.77 1.90
N LYS A 136 -5.50 6.70 3.21
CA LYS A 136 -5.74 5.47 3.92
C LYS A 136 -7.22 5.16 3.96
N SER A 137 -7.57 3.93 3.67
CA SER A 137 -8.91 3.37 3.81
C SER A 137 -8.91 2.14 4.71
N SER A 138 -10.02 1.45 4.83
CA SER A 138 -10.12 0.24 5.67
C SER A 138 -9.28 -0.93 5.18
N ASP A 139 -8.87 -0.94 3.92
CA ASP A 139 -8.05 -1.98 3.28
C ASP A 139 -6.59 -1.53 3.04
N GLY A 140 -6.19 -0.37 3.56
CA GLY A 140 -4.81 0.11 3.53
C GLY A 140 -4.61 1.44 2.82
N TRP A 141 -3.36 1.72 2.43
CA TRP A 141 -2.99 2.93 1.72
C TRP A 141 -3.27 2.80 0.22
N HIS A 142 -3.74 3.90 -0.38
CA HIS A 142 -3.98 4.04 -1.81
C HIS A 142 -3.41 5.35 -2.33
N ILE A 143 -3.02 5.33 -3.60
CA ILE A 143 -2.56 6.52 -4.32
C ILE A 143 -3.78 7.30 -4.80
N ASP A 144 -3.92 8.55 -4.38
CA ASP A 144 -4.96 9.45 -4.84
C ASP A 144 -4.52 10.35 -5.97
N GLU A 145 -3.23 10.72 -6.02
CA GLU A 145 -2.64 11.47 -7.14
C GLU A 145 -1.16 11.11 -7.31
N ILE A 146 -0.67 11.21 -8.53
CA ILE A 146 0.76 11.21 -8.85
C ILE A 146 1.07 12.51 -9.56
N THR A 147 2.15 13.16 -9.14
CA THR A 147 2.66 14.39 -9.76
C THR A 147 4.08 14.16 -10.24
N THR A 148 4.32 14.45 -11.49
CA THR A 148 5.62 14.41 -12.17
C THR A 148 6.03 15.80 -12.66
N ALA A 149 7.12 15.91 -13.40
CA ALA A 149 7.52 17.16 -14.05
C ALA A 149 6.46 17.67 -15.05
N ASP A 150 5.71 16.75 -15.67
CA ASP A 150 4.67 17.06 -16.68
C ASP A 150 3.32 17.45 -16.06
N GLY A 151 3.20 17.35 -14.74
CA GLY A 151 2.00 17.70 -14.00
C GLY A 151 1.36 16.56 -13.25
N THR A 152 0.09 16.73 -12.87
CA THR A 152 -0.65 15.70 -12.14
C THR A 152 -1.18 14.63 -13.10
N LEU A 153 -1.25 13.39 -12.62
CA LEU A 153 -1.76 12.27 -13.41
C LEU A 153 -3.19 12.54 -13.90
N ARG A 154 -4.05 13.08 -13.06
CA ARG A 154 -5.42 13.46 -13.47
C ARG A 154 -5.44 14.49 -14.62
N LYS A 155 -4.51 15.46 -14.61
CA LYS A 155 -4.39 16.43 -15.70
C LYS A 155 -3.95 15.74 -16.98
N ILE A 156 -2.92 14.90 -16.93
CA ILE A 156 -2.46 14.10 -18.08
C ILE A 156 -3.62 13.27 -18.65
N LEU A 157 -4.29 12.49 -17.79
CA LEU A 157 -5.43 11.64 -18.19
C LEU A 157 -6.60 12.42 -18.82
N SER A 158 -6.76 13.71 -18.49
CA SER A 158 -7.81 14.54 -19.05
C SER A 158 -7.51 15.08 -20.47
N GLY A 159 -6.26 15.00 -20.91
CA GLY A 159 -5.82 15.54 -22.20
C GLY A 159 -5.84 17.07 -22.26
N LYS A 160 -5.63 17.75 -21.11
CA LYS A 160 -5.70 19.22 -21.00
C LYS A 160 -4.34 19.80 -20.59
#